data_6ebfde67f12fc516d3eb344877df5174
#
_entry.id   6ebfde67f12fc516d3eb344877df5174
#
_cell.length_a   1.000
_cell.length_b   1.000
_cell.length_c   1.000
_cell.angle_alpha   90.00
_cell.angle_beta   90.00
_cell.angle_gamma   90.00
#
_symmetry.space_group_name_H-M   'P 1'
#
loop_
_entity.id
_entity.type
_entity.pdbx_description
1 polymer ?
#
loop_
_entity_poly.entity_id
_entity_poly.type
_entity_poly.pdbx_seq_one_letter_code
_entity_poly.pdbx_strand_id
1 'polypeptide(L)'
;DTDIELANKLKLPGVKIDPHNKNAWIQIKEDILSSDSKATVTRTTNETNITSKVDLSSDRVIDIRTGIGFYDHMLEQLAKHSGISVQIECDGDLHIDEHHTVEDVAITLGDALRRALSTKAGIERYGFTLPMDDALCTVSMDLSGRPYFKFEGEFKREIIGGLPTELIIHFFYTLSQNLKANIHISVNGDDDHHKAESCFKCFGRAFSQAINKSSKSGVPSTKGSL
;
A
#
# COMPACT_ATOMS: atom_id res chain seq x y z
N ASP A 1 -7.94 -36.50 -14.66
CA ASP A 1 -6.57 -36.01 -14.87
C ASP A 1 -6.38 -35.29 -16.21
N THR A 2 -7.22 -35.57 -17.23
CA THR A 2 -7.21 -34.88 -18.55
C THR A 2 -7.40 -33.36 -18.44
N ASP A 3 -8.20 -32.87 -17.51
CA ASP A 3 -8.49 -31.44 -17.35
C ASP A 3 -7.29 -30.69 -16.75
N ILE A 4 -6.56 -31.30 -15.83
CA ILE A 4 -5.32 -30.75 -15.29
C ILE A 4 -4.20 -30.75 -16.35
N GLU A 5 -4.11 -31.82 -17.15
CA GLU A 5 -3.16 -31.86 -18.28
C GLU A 5 -3.46 -30.81 -19.33
N LEU A 6 -4.73 -30.54 -19.62
CA LEU A 6 -5.16 -29.49 -20.52
C LEU A 6 -4.83 -28.11 -19.96
N ALA A 7 -5.12 -27.86 -18.67
CA ALA A 7 -4.80 -26.63 -18.00
C ALA A 7 -3.27 -26.35 -18.05
N ASN A 8 -2.47 -27.36 -17.78
CA ASN A 8 -0.99 -27.28 -17.86
C ASN A 8 -0.49 -26.96 -19.29
N LYS A 9 -1.08 -27.59 -20.32
CA LYS A 9 -0.75 -27.29 -21.72
C LYS A 9 -1.11 -25.86 -22.12
N LEU A 10 -2.20 -25.34 -21.58
CA LEU A 10 -2.68 -23.98 -21.82
C LEU A 10 -2.02 -22.94 -20.90
N LYS A 11 -1.14 -23.37 -19.98
CA LYS A 11 -0.52 -22.52 -18.94
C LYS A 11 -1.57 -21.79 -18.08
N LEU A 12 -2.70 -22.45 -17.84
CA LEU A 12 -3.77 -21.95 -16.95
C LEU A 12 -3.64 -22.59 -15.57
N PRO A 13 -3.96 -21.88 -14.50
CA PRO A 13 -4.03 -22.45 -13.16
C PRO A 13 -5.16 -23.49 -13.13
N GLY A 14 -4.83 -24.73 -12.76
CA GLY A 14 -5.78 -25.82 -12.60
C GLY A 14 -5.83 -26.27 -11.15
N VAL A 15 -7.03 -26.40 -10.55
CA VAL A 15 -7.21 -26.89 -9.19
C VAL A 15 -7.96 -28.20 -9.23
N LYS A 16 -7.37 -29.28 -8.68
CA LYS A 16 -8.02 -30.57 -8.55
C LYS A 16 -8.93 -30.56 -7.32
N ILE A 17 -10.24 -30.78 -7.54
CA ILE A 17 -11.23 -30.83 -6.46
C ILE A 17 -11.35 -32.28 -5.98
N ASP A 18 -11.19 -32.51 -4.68
CA ASP A 18 -11.58 -33.75 -4.05
C ASP A 18 -13.09 -33.72 -3.81
N PRO A 19 -13.88 -34.60 -4.48
CA PRO A 19 -15.32 -34.63 -4.33
C PRO A 19 -15.81 -35.00 -2.91
N HIS A 20 -14.95 -35.59 -2.08
CA HIS A 20 -15.25 -35.92 -0.69
C HIS A 20 -14.94 -34.75 0.28
N ASN A 21 -14.23 -33.72 -0.15
CA ASN A 21 -13.98 -32.53 0.66
C ASN A 21 -15.14 -31.53 0.53
N LYS A 22 -16.06 -31.54 1.51
CA LYS A 22 -17.20 -30.62 1.55
C LYS A 22 -16.85 -29.15 1.54
N ASN A 23 -15.61 -28.81 1.91
CA ASN A 23 -15.11 -27.42 1.97
C ASN A 23 -14.22 -27.05 0.76
N ALA A 24 -14.06 -27.95 -0.23
CA ALA A 24 -13.16 -27.72 -1.37
C ALA A 24 -13.47 -26.40 -2.13
N TRP A 25 -14.75 -26.12 -2.35
CA TRP A 25 -15.15 -24.89 -3.02
C TRP A 25 -14.91 -23.62 -2.17
N ILE A 26 -15.05 -23.73 -0.85
CA ILE A 26 -14.75 -22.63 0.07
C ILE A 26 -13.24 -22.35 0.02
N GLN A 27 -12.42 -23.40 0.10
CA GLN A 27 -10.97 -23.29 0.02
C GLN A 27 -10.52 -22.68 -1.32
N ILE A 28 -11.04 -23.16 -2.44
CA ILE A 28 -10.73 -22.60 -3.78
C ILE A 28 -11.13 -21.14 -3.88
N LYS A 29 -12.32 -20.78 -3.38
CA LYS A 29 -12.74 -19.39 -3.32
C LYS A 29 -11.79 -18.55 -2.48
N GLU A 30 -11.38 -19.03 -1.32
CA GLU A 30 -10.42 -18.34 -0.44
C GLU A 30 -9.05 -18.24 -1.11
N ASP A 31 -8.57 -19.30 -1.76
CA ASP A 31 -7.29 -19.30 -2.48
C ASP A 31 -7.30 -18.31 -3.67
N ILE A 32 -8.38 -18.28 -4.45
CA ILE A 32 -8.55 -17.31 -5.55
C ILE A 32 -8.60 -15.89 -4.99
N LEU A 33 -9.41 -15.64 -3.96
CA LEU A 33 -9.55 -14.31 -3.37
C LEU A 33 -8.26 -13.85 -2.66
N SER A 34 -7.49 -14.78 -2.08
CA SER A 34 -6.20 -14.47 -1.46
C SER A 34 -5.08 -14.24 -2.49
N SER A 35 -5.12 -14.91 -3.64
CA SER A 35 -4.18 -14.66 -4.73
C SER A 35 -4.37 -13.27 -5.35
N ASP A 36 -5.61 -12.81 -5.42
CA ASP A 36 -5.96 -11.47 -5.93
C ASP A 36 -5.55 -10.32 -4.99
N SER A 37 -5.21 -10.62 -3.72
CA SER A 37 -4.82 -9.62 -2.72
C SER A 37 -3.31 -9.43 -2.58
N LYS A 38 -2.51 -10.05 -3.44
CA LYS A 38 -1.04 -10.00 -3.41
C LYS A 38 -0.48 -9.40 -4.69
N ALA A 39 0.59 -8.67 -4.55
CA ALA A 39 1.34 -8.17 -5.70
C ALA A 39 2.83 -8.03 -5.39
N THR A 40 3.63 -8.22 -6.44
CA THR A 40 5.05 -7.89 -6.43
C THR A 40 5.34 -6.95 -7.59
N VAL A 41 6.04 -5.88 -7.31
CA VAL A 41 6.51 -4.92 -8.31
C VAL A 41 8.01 -4.76 -8.16
N THR A 42 8.72 -4.92 -9.26
CA THR A 42 10.17 -4.64 -9.33
C THR A 42 10.38 -3.50 -10.31
N ARG A 43 11.26 -2.57 -9.94
CA ARG A 43 11.69 -1.44 -10.75
C ARG A 43 13.20 -1.34 -10.68
N THR A 44 13.83 -1.28 -11.82
CA THR A 44 15.28 -1.08 -11.96
C THR A 44 15.53 0.08 -12.89
N THR A 45 16.27 1.06 -12.40
CA THR A 45 16.75 2.23 -13.14
C THR A 45 18.28 2.28 -13.07
N ASN A 46 18.89 3.36 -13.51
CA ASN A 46 20.32 3.60 -13.27
C ASN A 46 20.60 4.08 -11.84
N GLU A 47 19.57 4.51 -11.11
CA GLU A 47 19.64 5.15 -9.80
C GLU A 47 19.21 4.21 -8.69
N THR A 48 18.25 3.31 -8.97
CA THR A 48 17.66 2.44 -7.96
C THR A 48 17.36 1.04 -8.51
N ASN A 49 17.40 0.04 -7.61
CA ASN A 49 16.87 -1.29 -7.87
C ASN A 49 15.97 -1.69 -6.71
N ILE A 50 14.66 -1.77 -6.96
CA ILE A 50 13.65 -1.90 -5.91
C ILE A 50 12.72 -3.07 -6.20
N THR A 51 12.40 -3.83 -5.14
CA THR A 51 11.32 -4.81 -5.15
C THR A 51 10.37 -4.54 -3.99
N SER A 52 9.11 -4.27 -4.30
CA SER A 52 8.02 -4.11 -3.33
C SER A 52 7.04 -5.27 -3.44
N LYS A 53 6.78 -5.94 -2.31
CA LYS A 53 5.78 -7.03 -2.20
C LYS A 53 4.74 -6.64 -1.17
N VAL A 54 3.47 -6.82 -1.51
CA VAL A 54 2.35 -6.56 -0.60
C VAL A 54 1.40 -7.75 -0.54
N ASP A 55 0.78 -7.95 0.62
CA ASP A 55 -0.33 -8.88 0.83
C ASP A 55 -1.39 -8.18 1.70
N LEU A 56 -2.54 -7.85 1.09
CA LEU A 56 -3.63 -7.15 1.76
C LEU A 56 -4.45 -8.07 2.69
N SER A 57 -4.25 -9.37 2.63
CA SER A 57 -4.96 -10.38 3.44
C SER A 57 -4.26 -10.75 4.74
N SER A 58 -3.06 -10.22 4.98
CA SER A 58 -2.19 -10.63 6.09
C SER A 58 -1.27 -9.49 6.53
N ASP A 59 -1.08 -9.34 7.83
CA ASP A 59 -0.14 -8.41 8.47
C ASP A 59 1.12 -9.08 9.01
N ARG A 60 1.41 -10.32 8.58
CA ARG A 60 2.42 -11.18 9.22
C ARG A 60 3.85 -10.83 8.88
N VAL A 61 4.09 -10.16 7.76
CA VAL A 61 5.45 -9.89 7.28
C VAL A 61 5.59 -8.40 6.99
N ILE A 62 6.43 -7.74 7.78
CA ILE A 62 6.89 -6.37 7.55
C ILE A 62 8.42 -6.44 7.55
N ASP A 63 9.03 -6.22 6.39
CA ASP A 63 10.49 -6.26 6.20
C ASP A 63 10.88 -5.19 5.18
N ILE A 64 11.40 -4.07 5.66
CA ILE A 64 11.62 -2.87 4.87
C ILE A 64 13.07 -2.44 5.01
N ARG A 65 13.74 -2.29 3.89
CA ARG A 65 15.16 -1.95 3.80
C ARG A 65 15.36 -0.99 2.63
N THR A 66 15.33 0.31 2.93
CA THR A 66 15.59 1.35 1.93
C THR A 66 16.99 1.95 2.07
N GLY A 67 17.69 1.63 3.17
CA GLY A 67 18.97 2.26 3.52
C GLY A 67 18.81 3.58 4.29
N ILE A 68 17.59 4.10 4.46
CA ILE A 68 17.27 5.31 5.21
C ILE A 68 16.47 4.91 6.46
N GLY A 69 17.13 4.78 7.61
CA GLY A 69 16.54 4.16 8.81
C GLY A 69 15.24 4.82 9.28
N PHE A 70 15.13 6.15 9.22
CA PHE A 70 13.89 6.84 9.56
C PHE A 70 12.77 6.56 8.57
N TYR A 71 13.09 6.46 7.27
CA TYR A 71 12.13 6.13 6.24
C TYR A 71 11.62 4.69 6.37
N ASP A 72 12.53 3.74 6.67
CA ASP A 72 12.16 2.35 6.96
C ASP A 72 11.13 2.30 8.10
N HIS A 73 11.42 3.00 9.20
CA HIS A 73 10.51 3.11 10.34
C HIS A 73 9.14 3.71 9.95
N MET A 74 9.11 4.75 9.12
CA MET A 74 7.85 5.34 8.64
C MET A 74 7.01 4.37 7.81
N LEU A 75 7.64 3.63 6.91
CA LEU A 75 6.98 2.61 6.09
C LEU A 75 6.49 1.41 6.94
N GLU A 76 7.23 1.02 7.98
CA GLU A 76 6.79 0.02 8.96
C GLU A 76 5.53 0.49 9.70
N GLN A 77 5.45 1.77 10.12
CA GLN A 77 4.25 2.33 10.71
C GLN A 77 3.06 2.26 9.75
N LEU A 78 3.26 2.63 8.48
CA LEU A 78 2.25 2.52 7.44
C LEU A 78 1.74 1.08 7.32
N ALA A 79 2.63 0.11 7.14
CA ALA A 79 2.30 -1.30 6.97
C ALA A 79 1.54 -1.85 8.19
N LYS A 80 2.07 -1.64 9.39
CA LYS A 80 1.49 -2.11 10.65
C LYS A 80 0.08 -1.55 10.87
N HIS A 81 -0.10 -0.25 10.68
CA HIS A 81 -1.39 0.40 10.88
C HIS A 81 -2.40 0.14 9.75
N SER A 82 -1.92 -0.27 8.58
CA SER A 82 -2.78 -0.77 7.50
C SER A 82 -3.28 -2.20 7.74
N GLY A 83 -2.60 -2.97 8.60
CA GLY A 83 -2.90 -4.40 8.81
C GLY A 83 -2.56 -5.26 7.60
N ILE A 84 -1.51 -4.91 6.86
CA ILE A 84 -1.07 -5.62 5.65
C ILE A 84 0.39 -6.05 5.76
N SER A 85 0.78 -7.10 5.04
CA SER A 85 2.19 -7.43 4.87
C SER A 85 2.82 -6.54 3.81
N VAL A 86 4.01 -6.01 4.12
CA VAL A 86 4.82 -5.21 3.20
C VAL A 86 6.27 -5.64 3.30
N GLN A 87 6.88 -5.95 2.16
CA GLN A 87 8.31 -6.19 2.05
C GLN A 87 8.87 -5.25 0.98
N ILE A 88 9.89 -4.49 1.34
CA ILE A 88 10.58 -3.57 0.43
C ILE A 88 12.07 -3.80 0.56
N GLU A 89 12.70 -4.09 -0.56
CA GLU A 89 14.14 -4.12 -0.69
C GLU A 89 14.55 -3.09 -1.75
N CYS A 90 15.39 -2.17 -1.36
CA CYS A 90 15.86 -1.09 -2.21
C CYS A 90 17.38 -0.95 -2.12
N ASP A 91 18.03 -0.95 -3.28
CA ASP A 91 19.41 -0.53 -3.46
C ASP A 91 19.38 0.76 -4.29
N GLY A 92 19.60 1.90 -3.65
CA GLY A 92 19.52 3.23 -4.23
C GLY A 92 20.84 3.99 -4.13
N ASP A 93 20.97 5.01 -4.93
CA ASP A 93 22.17 5.87 -5.04
C ASP A 93 22.27 6.92 -3.90
N LEU A 94 22.12 6.46 -2.64
CA LEU A 94 22.15 7.30 -1.43
C LEU A 94 23.43 8.14 -1.26
N HIS A 95 24.45 7.87 -2.05
CA HIS A 95 25.66 8.71 -2.12
C HIS A 95 25.41 10.02 -2.88
N ILE A 96 24.30 10.13 -3.61
CA ILE A 96 23.83 11.37 -4.24
C ILE A 96 22.92 12.11 -3.25
N ASP A 97 21.73 11.55 -2.97
CA ASP A 97 20.80 11.98 -1.93
C ASP A 97 19.69 10.93 -1.71
N GLU A 98 18.65 11.24 -0.94
CA GLU A 98 17.56 10.36 -0.61
C GLU A 98 16.41 10.39 -1.65
N HIS A 99 16.41 11.35 -2.58
CA HIS A 99 15.26 11.66 -3.44
C HIS A 99 14.83 10.46 -4.30
N HIS A 100 15.77 9.91 -5.08
CA HIS A 100 15.48 8.80 -5.99
C HIS A 100 14.97 7.56 -5.24
N THR A 101 15.56 7.26 -4.08
CA THR A 101 15.13 6.17 -3.22
C THR A 101 13.70 6.38 -2.72
N VAL A 102 13.37 7.56 -2.20
CA VAL A 102 12.03 7.85 -1.66
C VAL A 102 10.97 7.83 -2.77
N GLU A 103 11.25 8.46 -3.91
CA GLU A 103 10.33 8.51 -5.04
C GLU A 103 10.06 7.12 -5.61
N ASP A 104 11.10 6.36 -5.93
CA ASP A 104 10.97 5.05 -6.58
C ASP A 104 10.37 3.98 -5.66
N VAL A 105 10.60 4.05 -4.34
CA VAL A 105 9.88 3.25 -3.34
C VAL A 105 8.40 3.60 -3.34
N ALA A 106 8.03 4.90 -3.39
CA ALA A 106 6.64 5.32 -3.45
C ALA A 106 5.94 4.84 -4.75
N ILE A 107 6.65 4.88 -5.89
CA ILE A 107 6.16 4.35 -7.17
C ILE A 107 5.87 2.85 -7.06
N THR A 108 6.85 2.06 -6.62
CA THR A 108 6.73 0.60 -6.57
C THR A 108 5.71 0.13 -5.54
N LEU A 109 5.67 0.76 -4.36
CA LEU A 109 4.68 0.46 -3.32
C LEU A 109 3.27 0.83 -3.80
N GLY A 110 3.10 2.02 -4.39
CA GLY A 110 1.81 2.48 -4.91
C GLY A 110 1.26 1.55 -6.01
N ASP A 111 2.12 1.12 -6.94
CA ASP A 111 1.74 0.18 -7.99
C ASP A 111 1.45 -1.23 -7.43
N ALA A 112 2.22 -1.69 -6.44
CA ALA A 112 1.96 -2.98 -5.77
C ALA A 112 0.61 -2.97 -5.04
N LEU A 113 0.32 -1.93 -4.26
CA LEU A 113 -0.98 -1.76 -3.59
C LEU A 113 -2.14 -1.69 -4.61
N ARG A 114 -1.98 -0.94 -5.68
CA ARG A 114 -2.98 -0.83 -6.76
C ARG A 114 -3.26 -2.19 -7.41
N ARG A 115 -2.22 -2.98 -7.72
CA ARG A 115 -2.37 -4.33 -8.30
C ARG A 115 -3.03 -5.28 -7.33
N ALA A 116 -2.64 -5.26 -6.06
CA ALA A 116 -3.22 -6.10 -5.02
C ALA A 116 -4.70 -5.75 -4.72
N LEU A 117 -5.13 -4.51 -4.97
CA LEU A 117 -6.54 -4.11 -4.89
C LEU A 117 -7.39 -4.65 -6.05
N SER A 118 -6.77 -5.10 -7.13
CA SER A 118 -7.43 -5.72 -8.30
C SER A 118 -8.63 -4.88 -8.79
N THR A 119 -9.80 -5.48 -8.88
CA THR A 119 -11.04 -4.83 -9.34
C THR A 119 -11.64 -3.86 -8.33
N LYS A 120 -11.13 -3.82 -7.10
CA LYS A 120 -11.70 -3.06 -5.97
C LYS A 120 -13.15 -3.45 -5.62
N ALA A 121 -13.57 -4.63 -6.05
CA ALA A 121 -14.89 -5.15 -5.71
C ALA A 121 -14.95 -5.52 -4.22
N GLY A 122 -16.06 -5.17 -3.55
CA GLY A 122 -16.31 -5.55 -2.17
C GLY A 122 -15.48 -4.84 -1.12
N ILE A 123 -14.83 -3.70 -1.44
CA ILE A 123 -14.14 -2.86 -0.45
C ILE A 123 -15.00 -1.67 -0.03
N GLU A 124 -14.69 -1.06 1.12
CA GLU A 124 -15.38 0.16 1.59
C GLU A 124 -14.99 1.41 0.79
N ARG A 125 -13.84 1.42 0.13
CA ARG A 125 -13.33 2.47 -0.74
C ARG A 125 -12.80 3.71 -0.01
N TYR A 126 -13.38 4.10 1.12
CA TYR A 126 -13.09 5.34 1.85
C TYR A 126 -12.49 5.05 3.22
N GLY A 127 -11.69 5.98 3.75
CA GLY A 127 -11.12 5.90 5.09
C GLY A 127 -10.75 7.26 5.67
N PHE A 128 -10.59 7.32 6.99
CA PHE A 128 -10.39 8.50 7.84
C PHE A 128 -9.35 8.25 8.95
N THR A 129 -9.18 9.15 9.87
CA THR A 129 -8.04 9.46 10.68
C THR A 129 -8.07 9.42 12.20
N LEU A 130 -6.90 9.68 12.87
CA LEU A 130 -6.66 9.66 14.31
C LEU A 130 -5.58 10.67 14.77
N PRO A 131 -5.59 11.13 16.08
CA PRO A 131 -4.51 11.89 16.71
C PRO A 131 -3.35 11.00 17.16
N MET A 132 -2.17 11.59 17.33
CA MET A 132 -1.00 10.98 17.94
C MET A 132 -0.25 12.00 18.80
N ASP A 133 -0.24 11.81 20.12
CA ASP A 133 0.34 12.71 21.12
C ASP A 133 -0.04 14.20 20.85
N ASP A 134 0.94 15.08 20.65
CA ASP A 134 0.73 16.49 20.30
C ASP A 134 0.30 16.70 18.84
N ALA A 135 0.46 15.68 17.97
CA ALA A 135 0.14 15.78 16.57
C ALA A 135 -1.29 15.29 16.28
N LEU A 136 -2.03 16.11 15.54
CA LEU A 136 -3.31 15.74 14.95
C LEU A 136 -3.14 15.62 13.45
N CYS A 137 -3.30 14.40 12.93
CA CYS A 137 -3.29 14.15 11.49
C CYS A 137 -4.63 13.64 11.03
N THR A 138 -5.14 14.20 9.94
CA THR A 138 -6.34 13.74 9.24
C THR A 138 -5.93 13.26 7.85
N VAL A 139 -6.27 12.01 7.53
CA VAL A 139 -6.13 11.46 6.18
C VAL A 139 -7.50 11.07 5.66
N SER A 140 -7.95 11.74 4.60
CA SER A 140 -9.15 11.34 3.86
C SER A 140 -8.71 10.69 2.55
N MET A 141 -9.28 9.52 2.26
CA MET A 141 -8.88 8.70 1.14
C MET A 141 -10.08 8.25 0.32
N ASP A 142 -9.92 8.24 -1.02
CA ASP A 142 -10.85 7.62 -1.97
C ASP A 142 -10.06 6.79 -3.01
N LEU A 143 -10.23 5.47 -2.98
CA LEU A 143 -9.62 4.54 -3.93
C LEU A 143 -10.33 4.57 -5.30
N SER A 144 -10.57 5.77 -5.82
CA SER A 144 -11.41 6.07 -6.99
C SER A 144 -10.82 5.69 -8.35
N GLY A 145 -9.56 5.28 -8.42
CA GLY A 145 -8.86 5.07 -9.69
C GLY A 145 -8.36 6.37 -10.35
N ARG A 146 -8.64 7.54 -9.76
CA ARG A 146 -8.19 8.86 -10.23
C ARG A 146 -7.28 9.49 -9.20
N PRO A 147 -6.00 9.74 -9.51
CA PRO A 147 -5.08 10.32 -8.54
C PRO A 147 -5.39 11.78 -8.25
N TYR A 148 -5.31 12.13 -6.99
CA TYR A 148 -5.29 13.52 -6.52
C TYR A 148 -4.61 13.56 -5.17
N PHE A 149 -3.77 14.56 -4.94
CA PHE A 149 -3.09 14.73 -3.67
C PHE A 149 -3.21 16.16 -3.16
N LYS A 150 -3.48 16.29 -1.87
CA LYS A 150 -3.42 17.57 -1.17
C LYS A 150 -2.80 17.36 0.20
N PHE A 151 -1.83 18.21 0.53
CA PHE A 151 -1.23 18.26 1.85
C PHE A 151 -1.45 19.63 2.48
N GLU A 152 -1.88 19.66 3.73
CA GLU A 152 -2.05 20.84 4.56
C GLU A 152 -1.30 20.63 5.87
N GLY A 153 -0.22 21.38 6.06
CA GLY A 153 0.65 21.31 7.21
C GLY A 153 2.03 21.87 6.89
N GLU A 154 2.84 22.00 7.93
CA GLU A 154 4.19 22.53 7.81
C GLU A 154 5.15 21.76 8.72
N PHE A 155 6.31 21.42 8.19
CA PHE A 155 7.45 20.94 8.97
C PHE A 155 8.40 22.11 9.18
N LYS A 156 8.81 22.37 10.44
CA LYS A 156 9.75 23.42 10.80
C LYS A 156 11.21 22.99 10.61
N ARG A 157 11.48 21.69 10.75
CA ARG A 157 12.79 21.07 10.56
C ARG A 157 12.96 20.68 9.10
N GLU A 158 14.10 20.96 8.53
CA GLU A 158 14.44 20.52 7.17
C GLU A 158 14.65 19.00 7.08
N ILE A 159 15.20 18.40 8.16
CA ILE A 159 15.57 16.99 8.20
C ILE A 159 15.09 16.36 9.52
N ILE A 160 14.55 15.15 9.44
CA ILE A 160 14.18 14.30 10.59
C ILE A 160 14.79 12.92 10.40
N GLY A 161 15.65 12.48 11.34
CA GLY A 161 16.25 11.14 11.28
C GLY A 161 17.02 10.83 9.99
N GLY A 162 17.63 11.86 9.38
CA GLY A 162 18.33 11.74 8.09
C GLY A 162 17.41 11.82 6.85
N LEU A 163 16.09 11.99 7.02
CA LEU A 163 15.15 12.15 5.92
C LEU A 163 14.74 13.63 5.78
N PRO A 164 14.92 14.26 4.60
CA PRO A 164 14.39 15.59 4.31
C PRO A 164 12.86 15.61 4.41
N THR A 165 12.31 16.60 5.10
CA THR A 165 10.86 16.65 5.37
C THR A 165 10.01 16.89 4.11
N GLU A 166 10.58 17.57 3.11
CA GLU A 166 9.95 17.72 1.80
C GLU A 166 9.69 16.37 1.11
N LEU A 167 10.57 15.38 1.33
CA LEU A 167 10.43 14.04 0.77
C LEU A 167 9.29 13.24 1.42
N ILE A 168 8.86 13.60 2.64
CA ILE A 168 7.66 13.02 3.26
C ILE A 168 6.41 13.42 2.43
N ILE A 169 6.32 14.70 2.06
CA ILE A 169 5.22 15.20 1.24
C ILE A 169 5.30 14.59 -0.16
N HIS A 170 6.49 14.56 -0.74
CA HIS A 170 6.74 13.96 -2.06
C HIS A 170 6.39 12.47 -2.10
N PHE A 171 6.70 11.71 -1.05
CA PHE A 171 6.31 10.32 -0.92
C PHE A 171 4.79 10.13 -1.07
N PHE A 172 3.98 10.85 -0.31
CA PHE A 172 2.53 10.71 -0.38
C PHE A 172 1.95 11.20 -1.71
N TYR A 173 2.54 12.24 -2.30
CA TYR A 173 2.19 12.67 -3.65
C TYR A 173 2.42 11.53 -4.66
N THR A 174 3.63 11.00 -4.71
CA THR A 174 4.03 9.93 -5.65
C THR A 174 3.24 8.65 -5.40
N LEU A 175 3.01 8.30 -4.13
CA LEU A 175 2.15 7.17 -3.76
C LEU A 175 0.72 7.35 -4.30
N SER A 176 0.12 8.55 -4.17
CA SER A 176 -1.23 8.82 -4.67
C SER A 176 -1.35 8.63 -6.18
N GLN A 177 -0.31 9.06 -6.93
CA GLN A 177 -0.26 8.93 -8.38
C GLN A 177 -0.23 7.45 -8.83
N ASN A 178 0.54 6.61 -8.15
CA ASN A 178 0.75 5.21 -8.51
C ASN A 178 -0.34 4.27 -7.95
N LEU A 179 -0.85 4.55 -6.75
CA LEU A 179 -2.03 3.88 -6.18
C LEU A 179 -3.32 4.27 -6.94
N LYS A 180 -3.30 5.39 -7.67
CA LYS A 180 -4.46 6.00 -8.33
C LYS A 180 -5.59 6.27 -7.33
N ALA A 181 -5.26 6.98 -6.28
CA ALA A 181 -6.18 7.34 -5.20
C ALA A 181 -6.20 8.85 -4.99
N ASN A 182 -7.35 9.35 -4.53
CA ASN A 182 -7.39 10.69 -3.95
C ASN A 182 -6.92 10.58 -2.49
N ILE A 183 -5.96 11.41 -2.10
CA ILE A 183 -5.41 11.45 -0.74
C ILE A 183 -5.33 12.91 -0.31
N HIS A 184 -6.01 13.23 0.79
CA HIS A 184 -5.90 14.51 1.46
C HIS A 184 -5.29 14.27 2.83
N ILE A 185 -4.21 14.95 3.15
CA ILE A 185 -3.53 14.89 4.45
C ILE A 185 -3.54 16.30 5.04
N SER A 186 -4.02 16.41 6.28
CA SER A 186 -3.90 17.64 7.08
C SER A 186 -3.23 17.26 8.39
N VAL A 187 -2.13 17.94 8.75
CA VAL A 187 -1.38 17.65 9.96
C VAL A 187 -1.02 18.94 10.70
N ASN A 188 -1.20 18.93 12.01
CA ASN A 188 -0.78 19.96 12.93
C ASN A 188 -0.17 19.34 14.19
N GLY A 189 0.79 19.99 14.82
CA GLY A 189 1.49 19.54 16.01
C GLY A 189 2.74 20.35 16.27
N ASP A 190 3.34 20.14 17.43
CA ASP A 190 4.53 20.88 17.85
C ASP A 190 5.83 20.17 17.43
N ASP A 191 5.89 18.84 17.55
CA ASP A 191 7.04 18.02 17.18
C ASP A 191 6.92 17.49 15.75
N ASP A 192 7.91 17.79 14.93
CA ASP A 192 7.91 17.38 13.52
C ASP A 192 8.09 15.87 13.33
N HIS A 193 8.77 15.18 14.27
CA HIS A 193 8.84 13.71 14.27
C HIS A 193 7.42 13.12 14.45
N HIS A 194 6.68 13.61 15.45
CA HIS A 194 5.30 13.17 15.71
C HIS A 194 4.37 13.50 14.54
N LYS A 195 4.55 14.68 13.91
CA LYS A 195 3.79 15.02 12.68
C LYS A 195 4.08 14.04 11.55
N ALA A 196 5.36 13.75 11.28
CA ALA A 196 5.74 12.79 10.24
C ALA A 196 5.17 11.40 10.53
N GLU A 197 5.41 10.87 11.71
CA GLU A 197 4.94 9.54 12.11
C GLU A 197 3.41 9.46 12.10
N SER A 198 2.70 10.52 12.54
CA SER A 198 1.23 10.57 12.49
C SER A 198 0.70 10.48 11.06
N CYS A 199 1.36 11.10 10.07
CA CYS A 199 0.96 11.00 8.67
C CYS A 199 0.99 9.54 8.18
N PHE A 200 2.06 8.79 8.46
CA PHE A 200 2.17 7.39 8.03
C PHE A 200 1.19 6.47 8.78
N LYS A 201 1.03 6.65 10.10
CA LYS A 201 0.05 5.89 10.90
C LYS A 201 -1.38 6.18 10.45
N CYS A 202 -1.74 7.46 10.27
CA CYS A 202 -3.07 7.86 9.82
C CYS A 202 -3.37 7.37 8.41
N PHE A 203 -2.39 7.45 7.49
CA PHE A 203 -2.53 6.84 6.17
C PHE A 203 -2.80 5.33 6.29
N GLY A 204 -2.00 4.61 7.09
CA GLY A 204 -2.20 3.18 7.31
C GLY A 204 -3.60 2.86 7.82
N ARG A 205 -4.11 3.60 8.81
CA ARG A 205 -5.48 3.41 9.34
C ARG A 205 -6.56 3.76 8.31
N ALA A 206 -6.41 4.85 7.57
CA ALA A 206 -7.33 5.22 6.51
C ALA A 206 -7.35 4.16 5.39
N PHE A 207 -6.19 3.65 5.01
CA PHE A 207 -6.07 2.59 4.03
C PHE A 207 -6.70 1.28 4.52
N SER A 208 -6.45 0.87 5.77
CA SER A 208 -7.09 -0.28 6.40
C SER A 208 -8.62 -0.19 6.33
N GLN A 209 -9.18 0.97 6.66
CA GLN A 209 -10.63 1.20 6.57
C GLN A 209 -11.13 1.10 5.12
N ALA A 210 -10.40 1.72 4.18
CA ALA A 210 -10.78 1.75 2.77
C ALA A 210 -10.78 0.38 2.10
N ILE A 211 -9.87 -0.52 2.50
CA ILE A 211 -9.76 -1.88 1.95
C ILE A 211 -10.60 -2.91 2.69
N ASN A 212 -11.22 -2.56 3.82
CA ASN A 212 -12.12 -3.47 4.53
C ASN A 212 -13.19 -3.99 3.59
N LYS A 213 -13.50 -5.27 3.73
CA LYS A 213 -14.54 -5.90 2.92
C LYS A 213 -15.92 -5.43 3.36
N SER A 214 -16.64 -4.84 2.42
CA SER A 214 -18.03 -4.47 2.59
C SER A 214 -18.93 -5.70 2.55
N SER A 215 -20.04 -5.68 3.28
CA SER A 215 -21.11 -6.67 3.17
C SER A 215 -21.83 -6.61 1.80
N LYS A 216 -21.62 -5.53 1.03
CA LYS A 216 -22.20 -5.33 -0.29
C LYS A 216 -21.31 -5.95 -1.36
N SER A 217 -21.88 -6.75 -2.23
CA SER A 217 -21.18 -7.29 -3.41
C SER A 217 -21.08 -6.22 -4.50
N GLY A 218 -19.94 -6.22 -5.23
CA GLY A 218 -19.72 -5.37 -6.39
C GLY A 218 -18.79 -4.18 -6.13
N VAL A 219 -18.57 -3.40 -7.18
CA VAL A 219 -17.73 -2.20 -7.13
C VAL A 219 -18.53 -1.07 -6.46
N PRO A 220 -17.97 -0.37 -5.43
CA PRO A 220 -18.68 0.69 -4.72
C PRO A 220 -18.73 1.99 -5.54
N SER A 221 -19.39 1.93 -6.68
CA SER A 221 -19.57 3.03 -7.63
C SER A 221 -20.89 2.92 -8.36
N THR A 222 -21.63 4.02 -8.45
CA THR A 222 -22.86 4.10 -9.26
C THR A 222 -22.59 3.92 -10.76
N LYS A 223 -21.33 4.09 -11.19
CA LYS A 223 -20.88 3.88 -12.57
C LYS A 223 -20.56 2.40 -12.88
N GLY A 224 -20.55 1.52 -11.87
CA GLY A 224 -20.17 0.11 -12.02
C GLY A 224 -18.67 -0.15 -12.24
N SER A 225 -17.83 0.90 -12.19
CA SER A 225 -16.35 0.84 -12.34
C SER A 225 -15.67 1.90 -11.49
N LEU A 226 -14.38 1.66 -11.18
CA LEU A 226 -13.46 2.59 -10.50
C LEU A 226 -12.14 2.67 -11.25
#